data_1f885acdbede8e6582688ccb6353ba39
#
_entry.id   1f885acdbede8e6582688ccb6353ba39
#
_cell.length_a   1.000
_cell.length_b   1.000
_cell.length_c   1.000
_cell.angle_alpha   90.00
_cell.angle_beta   90.00
_cell.angle_gamma   90.00
#
_symmetry.space_group_name_H-M   'P 1'
#
loop_
_entity.id
_entity.type
_entity.pdbx_description
1 polymer ?
#
loop_
_entity_poly.entity_id
_entity_poly.type
_entity_poly.pdbx_seq_one_letter_code
_entity_poly.pdbx_strand_id
1 'polypeptide(L)'
;MFIQSFLLLLAIGFLSAGRVSRPEERIIGGQNIEIEQAPWQVSLQVNGEHSCGGSIYSKDIIITAAHCLYEKERRLEAKDFLIRVGSSLWNSKGTLVKVAAIRSHENYNSTNLTKDIAVMRLSEPLNFTDKVKSIPLAERNPAPGTVAMVSGWGATSTYPKLSYPVHLQGVDVLILGVNQFFLFAGSYGQTSCFGDSGGPLVVDQQLVGVVSGVFEYCDGPTQFISVSDERSWLLNAIASIKL
;
A
#
# COMPACT_ATOMS: atom_id res chain seq x y z
N MET A 1 -65.43 38.64 -37.88
CA MET A 1 -64.55 37.45 -38.11
C MET A 1 -63.26 37.74 -37.37
N PHE A 2 -63.10 37.22 -36.14
CA PHE A 2 -61.95 37.46 -35.26
C PHE A 2 -61.04 36.27 -35.32
N ILE A 3 -59.82 36.53 -35.77
CA ILE A 3 -58.71 35.49 -35.72
C ILE A 3 -58.01 35.73 -34.40
N GLN A 4 -58.13 34.70 -33.50
CA GLN A 4 -57.35 34.67 -32.27
C GLN A 4 -55.99 34.00 -32.56
N SER A 5 -54.91 34.75 -32.38
CA SER A 5 -53.57 34.25 -32.45
C SER A 5 -53.20 33.63 -31.10
N PHE A 6 -52.93 32.31 -31.10
CA PHE A 6 -52.38 31.60 -29.94
C PHE A 6 -50.85 31.78 -29.92
N LEU A 7 -50.35 32.49 -28.92
CA LEU A 7 -48.92 32.58 -28.61
C LEU A 7 -48.54 31.37 -27.75
N LEU A 8 -47.76 30.46 -28.33
CA LEU A 8 -47.17 29.33 -27.64
C LEU A 8 -45.87 29.75 -26.98
N LEU A 9 -45.87 29.93 -25.65
CA LEU A 9 -44.68 30.18 -24.84
C LEU A 9 -43.96 28.87 -24.62
N LEU A 10 -42.84 28.64 -25.34
CA LEU A 10 -41.87 27.59 -25.07
C LEU A 10 -41.02 27.97 -23.84
N ALA A 11 -41.30 27.37 -22.69
CA ALA A 11 -40.45 27.44 -21.53
C ALA A 11 -39.23 26.50 -21.74
N ILE A 12 -38.09 27.09 -22.09
CA ILE A 12 -36.82 26.36 -22.14
C ILE A 12 -36.31 26.21 -20.69
N GLY A 13 -36.58 25.06 -20.10
CA GLY A 13 -35.98 24.70 -18.83
C GLY A 13 -34.49 24.45 -19.00
N PHE A 14 -33.65 25.32 -18.46
CA PHE A 14 -32.22 25.07 -18.29
C PHE A 14 -32.04 23.95 -17.26
N LEU A 15 -31.86 22.74 -17.74
CA LEU A 15 -31.31 21.65 -16.93
C LEU A 15 -29.86 22.03 -16.59
N SER A 16 -29.66 22.60 -15.41
CA SER A 16 -28.33 22.68 -14.81
C SER A 16 -27.84 21.29 -14.60
N ALA A 17 -27.04 20.77 -15.53
CA ALA A 17 -26.25 19.57 -15.33
C ALA A 17 -25.23 19.91 -14.23
N GLY A 18 -25.58 19.65 -12.98
CA GLY A 18 -24.62 19.64 -11.90
C GLY A 18 -23.44 18.77 -12.34
N ARG A 19 -22.24 19.38 -12.41
CA ARG A 19 -21.00 18.62 -12.56
C ARG A 19 -20.95 17.64 -11.40
N VAL A 20 -21.29 16.39 -11.63
CA VAL A 20 -20.89 15.30 -10.76
C VAL A 20 -19.37 15.32 -10.83
N SER A 21 -18.73 15.81 -9.77
CA SER A 21 -17.29 15.66 -9.59
C SER A 21 -17.03 14.15 -9.64
N ARG A 22 -16.32 13.71 -10.69
CA ARG A 22 -15.78 12.34 -10.71
C ARG A 22 -14.98 12.17 -9.41
N PRO A 23 -15.17 11.10 -8.66
CA PRO A 23 -14.27 10.79 -7.55
C PRO A 23 -12.85 10.82 -8.12
N GLU A 24 -11.96 11.57 -7.49
CA GLU A 24 -10.53 11.52 -7.85
C GLU A 24 -10.07 10.08 -7.62
N GLU A 25 -9.69 9.40 -8.68
CA GLU A 25 -9.16 8.04 -8.65
C GLU A 25 -7.82 8.05 -7.90
N ARG A 26 -7.70 7.21 -6.86
CA ARG A 26 -6.57 7.23 -5.90
C ARG A 26 -6.27 5.82 -5.43
N ILE A 27 -4.99 5.43 -5.23
CA ILE A 27 -4.48 4.06 -5.51
C ILE A 27 -5.30 3.60 -6.70
N ILE A 28 -4.88 3.10 -7.75
CA ILE A 28 -5.77 2.95 -8.90
C ILE A 28 -7.12 2.38 -8.44
N GLY A 29 -8.21 3.20 -8.47
CA GLY A 29 -9.54 2.85 -7.94
C GLY A 29 -9.77 2.93 -6.43
N GLY A 30 -8.80 3.42 -5.65
CA GLY A 30 -8.91 3.55 -4.20
C GLY A 30 -9.59 4.85 -3.73
N GLN A 31 -9.60 5.05 -2.42
CA GLN A 31 -10.11 6.26 -1.75
C GLN A 31 -9.22 6.65 -0.57
N ASN A 32 -9.33 7.91 -0.13
CA ASN A 32 -8.69 8.31 1.13
C ASN A 32 -9.24 7.48 2.28
N ILE A 33 -8.35 6.95 3.10
CA ILE A 33 -8.68 6.28 4.35
C ILE A 33 -7.94 6.92 5.52
N GLU A 34 -8.53 6.89 6.69
CA GLU A 34 -7.84 7.30 7.91
C GLU A 34 -6.94 6.17 8.44
N ILE A 35 -5.86 6.55 9.12
CA ILE A 35 -4.87 5.57 9.62
C ILE A 35 -5.47 4.55 10.59
N GLU A 36 -6.57 4.89 11.26
CA GLU A 36 -7.32 4.00 12.14
C GLU A 36 -7.94 2.80 11.40
N GLN A 37 -8.11 2.89 10.09
CA GLN A 37 -8.59 1.79 9.23
C GLN A 37 -7.45 0.84 8.83
N ALA A 38 -6.19 1.31 8.89
CA ALA A 38 -4.98 0.54 8.63
C ALA A 38 -3.87 0.89 9.64
N PRO A 39 -4.09 0.69 10.96
CA PRO A 39 -3.18 1.20 12.00
C PRO A 39 -1.81 0.52 12.03
N TRP A 40 -1.64 -0.52 11.24
CA TRP A 40 -0.36 -1.20 10.98
C TRP A 40 0.46 -0.58 9.85
N GLN A 41 -0.16 0.32 9.04
CA GLN A 41 0.51 0.95 7.90
C GLN A 41 1.64 1.88 8.36
N VAL A 42 2.79 1.77 7.70
CA VAL A 42 3.90 2.72 7.89
C VAL A 42 4.40 3.26 6.56
N SER A 43 5.00 4.45 6.60
CA SER A 43 5.74 5.03 5.49
C SER A 43 7.24 4.89 5.77
N LEU A 44 7.94 4.12 4.93
CA LEU A 44 9.39 4.10 4.88
C LEU A 44 9.84 5.37 4.15
N GLN A 45 10.69 6.16 4.79
CA GLN A 45 11.19 7.41 4.23
C GLN A 45 12.70 7.34 4.06
N VAL A 46 13.16 7.81 2.90
CA VAL A 46 14.58 8.00 2.57
C VAL A 46 14.74 9.46 2.16
N ASN A 47 15.75 10.13 2.72
CA ASN A 47 15.98 11.57 2.49
C ASN A 47 14.77 12.48 2.81
N GLY A 48 13.89 12.04 3.72
CA GLY A 48 12.70 12.79 4.13
C GLY A 48 11.47 12.60 3.23
N GLU A 49 11.57 11.80 2.17
CA GLU A 49 10.49 11.50 1.22
C GLU A 49 9.97 10.08 1.40
N HIS A 50 8.69 9.87 1.10
CA HIS A 50 8.10 8.53 1.06
C HIS A 50 8.73 7.71 -0.06
N SER A 51 9.23 6.54 0.27
CA SER A 51 9.86 5.61 -0.69
C SER A 51 9.08 4.32 -0.84
N CYS A 52 8.63 3.76 0.28
CA CYS A 52 7.93 2.47 0.34
C CYS A 52 6.93 2.45 1.49
N GLY A 53 6.00 1.50 1.44
CA GLY A 53 5.16 1.10 2.55
C GLY A 53 5.81 0.05 3.44
N GLY A 54 5.11 -0.31 4.51
CA GLY A 54 5.47 -1.40 5.40
C GLY A 54 4.38 -1.69 6.41
N SER A 55 4.55 -2.74 7.20
CA SER A 55 3.58 -3.21 8.18
C SER A 55 4.21 -3.36 9.56
N ILE A 56 3.56 -2.84 10.60
CA ILE A 56 3.96 -3.05 12.00
C ILE A 56 3.65 -4.49 12.40
N TYR A 57 4.67 -5.31 12.60
CA TYR A 57 4.53 -6.68 13.15
C TYR A 57 4.53 -6.70 14.67
N SER A 58 5.43 -5.93 15.28
CA SER A 58 5.52 -5.78 16.74
C SER A 58 5.88 -4.34 17.11
N LYS A 59 6.05 -4.05 18.40
CA LYS A 59 6.46 -2.72 18.84
C LYS A 59 7.77 -2.23 18.24
N ASP A 60 8.61 -3.12 17.76
CA ASP A 60 9.97 -2.80 17.30
C ASP A 60 10.30 -3.38 15.91
N ILE A 61 9.35 -4.11 15.28
CA ILE A 61 9.59 -4.78 13.99
C ILE A 61 8.60 -4.29 12.93
N ILE A 62 9.16 -3.88 11.80
CA ILE A 62 8.47 -3.57 10.56
C ILE A 62 8.78 -4.63 9.51
N ILE A 63 7.76 -5.06 8.76
CA ILE A 63 7.90 -5.91 7.57
C ILE A 63 7.71 -5.04 6.34
N THR A 64 8.56 -5.24 5.33
CA THR A 64 8.54 -4.52 4.06
C THR A 64 9.12 -5.39 2.94
N ALA A 65 9.27 -4.88 1.72
CA ALA A 65 9.91 -5.57 0.61
C ALA A 65 11.44 -5.42 0.65
N ALA A 66 12.16 -6.40 0.13
CA ALA A 66 13.63 -6.35 0.06
C ALA A 66 14.11 -5.28 -0.93
N HIS A 67 13.42 -5.08 -2.06
CA HIS A 67 13.79 -4.06 -3.03
C HIS A 67 13.73 -2.63 -2.44
N CYS A 68 12.91 -2.39 -1.42
CA CYS A 68 12.85 -1.12 -0.70
C CYS A 68 14.16 -0.76 0.03
N LEU A 69 15.06 -1.74 0.21
CA LEU A 69 16.38 -1.52 0.80
C LEU A 69 17.45 -1.09 -0.22
N TYR A 70 17.03 -0.74 -1.43
CA TYR A 70 17.94 -0.34 -2.50
C TYR A 70 17.47 0.97 -3.14
N GLU A 71 18.42 1.86 -3.43
CA GLU A 71 18.24 3.03 -4.26
C GLU A 71 19.08 2.85 -5.52
N LYS A 72 18.42 2.55 -6.65
CA LYS A 72 19.08 2.07 -7.87
C LYS A 72 19.88 0.78 -7.55
N GLU A 73 21.20 0.80 -7.72
CA GLU A 73 22.08 -0.33 -7.43
C GLU A 73 22.73 -0.26 -6.03
N ARG A 74 22.54 0.86 -5.31
CA ARG A 74 23.10 1.05 -3.97
C ARG A 74 22.19 0.43 -2.91
N ARG A 75 22.75 -0.50 -2.12
CA ARG A 75 22.07 -0.96 -0.91
C ARG A 75 22.09 0.15 0.15
N LEU A 76 20.93 0.42 0.72
CA LEU A 76 20.74 1.35 1.82
C LEU A 76 21.10 0.67 3.15
N GLU A 77 21.51 1.47 4.13
CA GLU A 77 21.79 1.05 5.50
C GLU A 77 20.64 1.48 6.43
N ALA A 78 20.57 0.90 7.63
CA ALA A 78 19.55 1.24 8.61
C ALA A 78 19.45 2.75 8.89
N LYS A 79 20.57 3.45 8.93
CA LYS A 79 20.64 4.92 9.17
C LYS A 79 19.99 5.78 8.08
N ASP A 80 19.81 5.22 6.87
CA ASP A 80 19.23 5.94 5.73
C ASP A 80 17.70 6.01 5.82
N PHE A 81 17.09 5.25 6.75
CA PHE A 81 15.64 5.14 6.88
C PHE A 81 15.09 5.88 8.11
N LEU A 82 13.93 6.50 7.88
CA LEU A 82 12.99 6.91 8.92
C LEU A 82 11.65 6.22 8.66
N ILE A 83 11.00 5.78 9.73
CA ILE A 83 9.68 5.14 9.67
C ILE A 83 8.65 6.08 10.28
N ARG A 84 7.67 6.51 9.47
CA ARG A 84 6.51 7.27 9.98
C ARG A 84 5.39 6.32 10.31
N VAL A 85 4.87 6.45 11.53
CA VAL A 85 3.74 5.66 12.05
C VAL A 85 2.63 6.58 12.57
N GLY A 86 1.39 6.09 12.59
CA GLY A 86 0.25 6.75 13.23
C GLY A 86 -0.24 8.02 12.52
N SER A 87 -0.06 8.12 11.22
CA SER A 87 -0.53 9.25 10.42
C SER A 87 -1.13 8.80 9.09
N SER A 88 -2.26 9.41 8.70
CA SER A 88 -2.80 9.30 7.35
C SER A 88 -1.99 10.11 6.33
N LEU A 89 -1.08 10.99 6.79
CA LEU A 89 -0.23 11.83 5.93
C LEU A 89 1.22 11.34 6.00
N TRP A 90 1.81 10.96 4.85
CA TRP A 90 3.20 10.48 4.87
C TRP A 90 4.20 11.57 5.23
N ASN A 91 3.90 12.84 4.97
CA ASN A 91 4.83 13.98 5.16
C ASN A 91 4.66 14.73 6.48
N SER A 92 3.64 14.45 7.27
CA SER A 92 3.35 15.18 8.51
C SER A 92 2.56 14.35 9.51
N LYS A 93 2.42 14.86 10.73
CA LYS A 93 1.77 14.19 11.86
C LYS A 93 2.42 12.84 12.19
N GLY A 94 1.80 12.07 13.12
CA GLY A 94 2.34 10.81 13.59
C GLY A 94 3.73 10.95 14.23
N THR A 95 4.47 9.86 14.27
CA THR A 95 5.82 9.79 14.85
C THR A 95 6.81 9.28 13.81
N LEU A 96 8.00 9.89 13.75
CA LEU A 96 9.15 9.41 12.99
C LEU A 96 10.07 8.64 13.92
N VAL A 97 10.39 7.38 13.57
CA VAL A 97 11.29 6.51 14.33
C VAL A 97 12.44 6.07 13.44
N LYS A 98 13.65 6.05 14.01
CA LYS A 98 14.87 5.58 13.32
C LYS A 98 14.87 4.06 13.24
N VAL A 99 15.57 3.54 12.23
CA VAL A 99 15.84 2.11 12.07
C VAL A 99 17.20 1.78 12.67
N ALA A 100 17.25 0.72 13.50
CA ALA A 100 18.47 0.24 14.13
C ALA A 100 19.14 -0.88 13.32
N ALA A 101 18.34 -1.73 12.66
CA ALA A 101 18.86 -2.83 11.86
C ALA A 101 17.88 -3.19 10.72
N ILE A 102 18.41 -3.75 9.64
CA ILE A 102 17.66 -4.22 8.49
C ILE A 102 18.16 -5.61 8.08
N ARG A 103 17.22 -6.47 7.64
CA ARG A 103 17.54 -7.78 7.09
C ARG A 103 16.62 -8.11 5.92
N SER A 104 17.17 -8.29 4.73
CA SER A 104 16.48 -8.83 3.56
C SER A 104 16.64 -10.35 3.48
N HIS A 105 15.75 -11.00 2.74
CA HIS A 105 15.87 -12.43 2.46
C HIS A 105 17.18 -12.70 1.68
N GLU A 106 17.92 -13.74 2.08
CA GLU A 106 19.23 -14.08 1.54
C GLU A 106 19.17 -14.47 0.05
N ASN A 107 18.03 -15.03 -0.36
CA ASN A 107 17.76 -15.46 -1.73
C ASN A 107 16.93 -14.44 -2.50
N TYR A 108 16.86 -13.19 -2.05
CA TYR A 108 16.22 -12.13 -2.82
C TYR A 108 16.89 -11.97 -4.16
N ASN A 109 16.09 -11.96 -5.23
CA ASN A 109 16.57 -11.77 -6.60
C ASN A 109 15.94 -10.50 -7.20
N SER A 110 16.75 -9.48 -7.43
CA SER A 110 16.29 -8.19 -7.97
C SER A 110 15.81 -8.22 -9.42
N THR A 111 16.16 -9.28 -10.17
CA THR A 111 15.77 -9.40 -11.58
C THR A 111 14.31 -9.86 -11.75
N ASN A 112 13.88 -10.79 -10.87
CA ASN A 112 12.54 -11.39 -10.96
C ASN A 112 11.71 -11.20 -9.70
N LEU A 113 12.19 -10.45 -8.72
CA LEU A 113 11.56 -10.12 -7.43
C LEU A 113 11.19 -11.34 -6.57
N THR A 114 11.76 -12.51 -6.83
CA THR A 114 11.52 -13.66 -5.93
C THR A 114 12.16 -13.42 -4.57
N LYS A 115 11.47 -13.85 -3.51
CA LYS A 115 11.89 -13.63 -2.12
C LYS A 115 12.08 -12.15 -1.75
N ASP A 116 11.26 -11.29 -2.33
CA ASP A 116 11.30 -9.84 -2.14
C ASP A 116 10.66 -9.42 -0.81
N ILE A 117 11.29 -9.80 0.29
CA ILE A 117 10.81 -9.56 1.64
C ILE A 117 11.95 -9.20 2.58
N ALA A 118 11.67 -8.30 3.52
CA ALA A 118 12.63 -7.80 4.49
C ALA A 118 11.97 -7.48 5.84
N VAL A 119 12.79 -7.45 6.89
CA VAL A 119 12.41 -6.98 8.22
C VAL A 119 13.33 -5.84 8.64
N MET A 120 12.77 -4.88 9.38
CA MET A 120 13.49 -3.77 9.98
C MET A 120 13.24 -3.75 11.48
N ARG A 121 14.29 -3.54 12.27
CA ARG A 121 14.16 -3.27 13.71
C ARG A 121 14.26 -1.77 13.96
N LEU A 122 13.29 -1.24 14.66
CA LEU A 122 13.27 0.16 15.09
C LEU A 122 14.30 0.42 16.22
N SER A 123 14.77 1.65 16.32
CA SER A 123 15.71 2.06 17.38
C SER A 123 15.05 2.19 18.76
N GLU A 124 13.74 2.33 18.78
CA GLU A 124 12.91 2.42 20.00
C GLU A 124 11.55 1.76 19.75
N PRO A 125 10.91 1.20 20.80
CA PRO A 125 9.64 0.55 20.66
C PRO A 125 8.50 1.56 20.45
N LEU A 126 7.53 1.18 19.62
CA LEU A 126 6.31 1.94 19.36
C LEU A 126 5.36 1.90 20.58
N ASN A 127 4.70 3.01 20.83
CA ASN A 127 3.54 3.07 21.71
C ASN A 127 2.27 2.74 20.90
N PHE A 128 1.62 1.64 21.23
CA PHE A 128 0.38 1.24 20.56
C PHE A 128 -0.78 2.15 20.98
N THR A 129 -1.56 2.56 20.00
CA THR A 129 -2.75 3.42 20.10
C THR A 129 -3.78 2.96 19.07
N ASP A 130 -4.91 3.65 18.94
CA ASP A 130 -5.86 3.36 17.86
C ASP A 130 -5.27 3.61 16.45
N LYS A 131 -4.23 4.43 16.35
CA LYS A 131 -3.51 4.77 15.10
C LYS A 131 -2.25 3.96 14.87
N VAL A 132 -1.79 3.18 15.84
CA VAL A 132 -0.55 2.41 15.78
C VAL A 132 -0.81 1.05 16.40
N LYS A 133 -0.97 0.02 15.58
CA LYS A 133 -1.24 -1.37 16.01
C LYS A 133 -0.40 -2.33 15.20
N SER A 134 -0.06 -3.46 15.79
CA SER A 134 0.55 -4.57 15.05
C SER A 134 -0.49 -5.34 14.24
N ILE A 135 -0.01 -6.02 13.19
CA ILE A 135 -0.81 -6.95 12.39
C ILE A 135 -0.21 -8.36 12.50
N PRO A 136 -1.02 -9.41 12.78
CA PRO A 136 -0.54 -10.78 12.80
C PRO A 136 -0.25 -11.30 11.38
N LEU A 137 0.69 -12.25 11.28
CA LEU A 137 1.00 -12.95 10.04
C LEU A 137 -0.04 -14.03 9.75
N ALA A 138 -0.53 -14.08 8.53
CA ALA A 138 -1.36 -15.19 8.07
C ALA A 138 -0.59 -16.53 8.10
N GLU A 139 -1.30 -17.60 8.41
CA GLU A 139 -0.73 -18.96 8.44
C GLU A 139 -0.95 -19.73 7.14
N ARG A 140 -1.87 -19.25 6.31
CA ARG A 140 -2.21 -19.84 5.01
C ARG A 140 -2.60 -18.77 4.02
N ASN A 141 -2.44 -19.07 2.74
CA ASN A 141 -2.88 -18.19 1.67
C ASN A 141 -4.42 -18.12 1.62
N PRO A 142 -4.99 -16.94 1.36
CA PRO A 142 -6.42 -16.79 1.13
C PRO A 142 -6.83 -17.49 -0.17
N ALA A 143 -8.08 -17.96 -0.23
CA ALA A 143 -8.65 -18.57 -1.43
C ALA A 143 -8.85 -17.51 -2.54
N PRO A 144 -8.77 -17.89 -3.83
CA PRO A 144 -9.19 -17.03 -4.92
C PRO A 144 -10.61 -16.52 -4.73
N GLY A 145 -10.86 -15.24 -5.07
CA GLY A 145 -12.14 -14.56 -4.86
C GLY A 145 -12.32 -13.94 -3.46
N THR A 146 -11.40 -14.17 -2.52
CA THR A 146 -11.42 -13.49 -1.22
C THR A 146 -11.17 -12.00 -1.42
N VAL A 147 -11.94 -11.16 -0.74
CA VAL A 147 -11.69 -9.71 -0.69
C VAL A 147 -10.53 -9.43 0.26
N ALA A 148 -9.58 -8.64 -0.20
CA ALA A 148 -8.44 -8.17 0.56
C ALA A 148 -8.30 -6.66 0.44
N MET A 149 -7.77 -5.99 1.47
CA MET A 149 -7.49 -4.56 1.43
C MET A 149 -5.99 -4.32 1.16
N VAL A 150 -5.71 -3.44 0.20
CA VAL A 150 -4.39 -2.82 0.01
C VAL A 150 -4.45 -1.39 0.49
N SER A 151 -3.41 -0.93 1.18
CA SER A 151 -3.28 0.46 1.61
C SER A 151 -1.86 0.99 1.38
N GLY A 152 -1.75 2.31 1.10
CA GLY A 152 -0.46 2.96 0.88
C GLY A 152 -0.55 4.38 0.35
N TRP A 153 0.58 4.96 -0.01
CA TRP A 153 0.74 6.29 -0.61
C TRP A 153 1.31 6.23 -2.03
N GLY A 154 1.16 5.08 -2.67
CA GLY A 154 1.58 4.88 -4.05
C GLY A 154 0.80 5.73 -5.04
N ALA A 155 1.29 5.73 -6.29
CA ALA A 155 0.70 6.54 -7.35
C ALA A 155 -0.76 6.21 -7.58
N THR A 156 -1.56 7.25 -7.76
CA THR A 156 -3.00 7.19 -7.97
C THR A 156 -3.38 7.35 -9.44
N SER A 157 -2.43 7.73 -10.26
CA SER A 157 -2.54 7.83 -11.71
C SER A 157 -1.16 7.67 -12.34
N THR A 158 -1.09 7.00 -13.47
CA THR A 158 0.12 6.87 -14.29
C THR A 158 0.04 7.67 -15.59
N TYR A 159 -1.17 8.07 -16.01
CA TYR A 159 -1.41 8.83 -17.23
C TYR A 159 -2.42 9.97 -16.98
N PRO A 160 -2.27 11.16 -17.58
CA PRO A 160 -1.14 11.60 -18.42
C PRO A 160 0.14 11.92 -17.63
N LYS A 161 0.07 11.94 -16.29
CA LYS A 161 1.20 12.22 -15.41
C LYS A 161 1.09 11.36 -14.15
N LEU A 162 2.24 10.86 -13.71
CA LEU A 162 2.38 10.18 -12.43
C LEU A 162 1.98 11.14 -11.29
N SER A 163 1.05 10.71 -10.43
CA SER A 163 0.54 11.51 -9.32
C SER A 163 0.60 10.70 -8.03
N TYR A 164 1.19 11.29 -6.99
CA TYR A 164 1.32 10.67 -5.67
C TYR A 164 0.47 11.42 -4.65
N PRO A 165 -0.34 10.71 -3.85
CA PRO A 165 -1.16 11.32 -2.81
C PRO A 165 -0.29 11.63 -1.58
N VAL A 166 -0.66 12.68 -0.85
CA VAL A 166 -0.11 12.92 0.50
C VAL A 166 -0.89 12.11 1.53
N HIS A 167 -2.18 11.90 1.28
CA HIS A 167 -3.11 11.19 2.17
C HIS A 167 -3.12 9.68 1.87
N LEU A 168 -3.16 8.86 2.93
CA LEU A 168 -3.25 7.40 2.83
C LEU A 168 -4.45 6.98 2.00
N GLN A 169 -4.22 6.05 1.09
CA GLN A 169 -5.24 5.46 0.23
C GLN A 169 -5.52 4.03 0.65
N GLY A 170 -6.73 3.56 0.37
CA GLY A 170 -7.12 2.16 0.51
C GLY A 170 -7.99 1.71 -0.64
N VAL A 171 -7.84 0.46 -1.05
CA VAL A 171 -8.67 -0.20 -2.06
C VAL A 171 -8.92 -1.65 -1.69
N ASP A 172 -10.15 -2.10 -1.89
CA ASP A 172 -10.48 -3.51 -1.82
C ASP A 172 -10.17 -4.17 -3.16
N VAL A 173 -9.46 -5.28 -3.11
CA VAL A 173 -9.04 -6.07 -4.27
C VAL A 173 -9.44 -7.53 -4.09
N LEU A 174 -9.61 -8.26 -5.20
CA LEU A 174 -9.86 -9.69 -5.14
C LEU A 174 -8.54 -10.47 -5.23
N ILE A 175 -8.39 -11.47 -4.37
CA ILE A 175 -7.33 -12.47 -4.51
C ILE A 175 -7.60 -13.28 -5.78
N LEU A 176 -6.60 -13.38 -6.63
CA LEU A 176 -6.67 -14.17 -7.88
C LEU A 176 -6.10 -15.58 -7.70
N GLY A 177 -5.11 -15.73 -6.83
CA GLY A 177 -4.45 -16.99 -6.54
C GLY A 177 -2.99 -16.84 -6.17
N VAL A 178 -2.32 -17.97 -6.02
CA VAL A 178 -0.90 -18.08 -5.67
C VAL A 178 -0.23 -18.99 -6.69
N ASN A 179 0.96 -18.61 -7.13
CA ASN A 179 1.85 -19.50 -7.86
C ASN A 179 3.06 -19.86 -6.97
N GLN A 180 4.09 -20.49 -7.55
CA GLN A 180 5.30 -20.90 -6.82
C GLN A 180 6.04 -19.75 -6.11
N PHE A 181 5.85 -18.48 -6.53
CA PHE A 181 6.64 -17.34 -6.07
C PHE A 181 5.82 -16.20 -5.50
N PHE A 182 4.57 -16.01 -5.99
CA PHE A 182 3.78 -14.82 -5.71
C PHE A 182 2.32 -15.14 -5.43
N LEU A 183 1.73 -14.34 -4.57
CA LEU A 183 0.30 -14.15 -4.46
C LEU A 183 -0.10 -13.00 -5.38
N PHE A 184 -1.22 -13.14 -6.09
CA PHE A 184 -1.74 -12.13 -7.00
C PHE A 184 -3.08 -11.62 -6.51
N ALA A 185 -3.27 -10.30 -6.54
CA ALA A 185 -4.55 -9.68 -6.24
C ALA A 185 -4.73 -8.39 -7.05
N GLY A 186 -5.98 -7.96 -7.20
CA GLY A 186 -6.33 -6.76 -7.95
C GLY A 186 -6.66 -7.04 -9.41
N SER A 187 -6.99 -5.97 -10.11
CA SER A 187 -7.43 -6.00 -11.50
C SER A 187 -7.18 -4.64 -12.16
N TYR A 188 -7.50 -4.54 -13.46
CA TYR A 188 -7.54 -3.24 -14.12
C TYR A 188 -8.41 -2.25 -13.35
N GLY A 189 -7.88 -1.08 -13.02
CA GLY A 189 -8.57 -0.02 -12.30
C GLY A 189 -8.74 -0.22 -10.79
N GLN A 190 -8.23 -1.33 -10.20
CA GLN A 190 -8.21 -1.59 -8.75
C GLN A 190 -6.95 -2.37 -8.39
N THR A 191 -5.87 -1.66 -8.09
CA THR A 191 -4.56 -2.27 -7.87
C THR A 191 -3.62 -1.33 -7.11
N SER A 192 -2.54 -1.84 -6.53
CA SER A 192 -1.44 -1.01 -6.02
C SER A 192 -0.57 -0.47 -7.16
N CYS A 193 0.22 0.55 -6.88
CA CYS A 193 1.08 1.19 -7.87
C CYS A 193 2.43 1.60 -7.26
N PHE A 194 3.26 2.29 -8.04
CA PHE A 194 4.58 2.77 -7.62
C PHE A 194 4.50 3.55 -6.31
N GLY A 195 5.27 3.16 -5.32
CA GLY A 195 5.28 3.73 -3.97
C GLY A 195 4.48 2.92 -2.94
N ASP A 196 3.60 1.97 -3.35
CA ASP A 196 2.95 1.04 -2.44
C ASP A 196 3.85 -0.15 -2.08
N SER A 197 4.98 -0.31 -2.74
CA SER A 197 6.00 -1.34 -2.50
C SER A 197 6.25 -1.58 -1.02
N GLY A 198 6.31 -2.83 -0.59
CA GLY A 198 6.49 -3.19 0.83
C GLY A 198 5.26 -3.03 1.71
N GLY A 199 4.20 -2.39 1.20
CA GLY A 199 2.93 -2.20 1.90
C GLY A 199 2.12 -3.48 2.07
N PRO A 200 1.08 -3.44 2.93
CA PRO A 200 0.28 -4.61 3.29
C PRO A 200 -0.79 -4.97 2.27
N LEU A 201 -1.00 -6.27 2.08
CA LEU A 201 -2.24 -6.89 1.63
C LEU A 201 -2.87 -7.60 2.83
N VAL A 202 -4.11 -7.26 3.16
CA VAL A 202 -4.77 -7.66 4.41
C VAL A 202 -6.08 -8.37 4.15
N VAL A 203 -6.27 -9.52 4.79
CA VAL A 203 -7.53 -10.27 4.86
C VAL A 203 -7.81 -10.55 6.33
N ASP A 204 -9.03 -10.27 6.80
CA ASP A 204 -9.47 -10.55 8.19
C ASP A 204 -8.47 -10.07 9.25
N GLN A 205 -7.94 -8.86 9.07
CA GLN A 205 -6.92 -8.24 9.95
C GLN A 205 -5.62 -9.07 10.08
N GLN A 206 -5.29 -9.88 9.09
CA GLN A 206 -4.02 -10.60 8.99
C GLN A 206 -3.25 -10.14 7.75
N LEU A 207 -1.94 -10.01 7.89
CA LEU A 207 -1.04 -9.72 6.79
C LEU A 207 -0.89 -10.99 5.94
N VAL A 208 -1.47 -11.00 4.73
CA VAL A 208 -1.42 -12.13 3.80
C VAL A 208 -0.37 -11.94 2.71
N GLY A 209 -0.02 -10.69 2.41
CA GLY A 209 0.95 -10.37 1.36
C GLY A 209 1.69 -9.07 1.61
N VAL A 210 2.86 -8.93 0.98
CA VAL A 210 3.68 -7.72 0.93
C VAL A 210 3.81 -7.29 -0.53
N VAL A 211 3.45 -6.05 -0.85
CA VAL A 211 3.52 -5.51 -2.23
C VAL A 211 4.95 -5.62 -2.74
N SER A 212 5.15 -6.29 -3.88
CA SER A 212 6.45 -6.53 -4.48
C SER A 212 6.56 -5.97 -5.90
N GLY A 213 5.70 -6.38 -6.81
CA GLY A 213 5.75 -5.96 -8.20
C GLY A 213 4.41 -5.51 -8.75
N VAL A 214 4.45 -4.56 -9.68
CA VAL A 214 3.29 -4.06 -10.42
C VAL A 214 3.56 -4.15 -11.92
N PHE A 215 2.51 -4.24 -12.73
CA PHE A 215 2.64 -4.08 -14.18
C PHE A 215 3.04 -2.64 -14.54
N GLU A 216 3.66 -2.45 -15.71
CA GLU A 216 4.33 -1.21 -16.13
C GLU A 216 3.49 0.06 -15.93
N TYR A 217 2.18 -0.01 -16.15
CA TYR A 217 1.26 1.12 -16.01
C TYR A 217 0.31 0.98 -14.82
N CYS A 218 0.56 0.03 -13.89
CA CYS A 218 -0.37 -0.33 -12.81
C CYS A 218 -1.78 -0.64 -13.35
N ASP A 219 -1.85 -1.31 -14.48
CA ASP A 219 -3.08 -1.60 -15.21
C ASP A 219 -3.48 -3.09 -15.13
N GLY A 220 -2.86 -3.83 -14.23
CA GLY A 220 -3.11 -5.25 -14.01
C GLY A 220 -2.99 -5.64 -12.54
N PRO A 221 -3.06 -6.95 -12.26
CA PRO A 221 -2.90 -7.46 -10.91
C PRO A 221 -1.53 -7.13 -10.31
N THR A 222 -1.50 -6.85 -9.02
CA THR A 222 -0.25 -6.71 -8.26
C THR A 222 0.30 -8.08 -7.88
N GLN A 223 1.63 -8.18 -7.89
CA GLN A 223 2.40 -9.29 -7.32
C GLN A 223 2.74 -8.99 -5.87
N PHE A 224 2.39 -9.89 -4.99
CA PHE A 224 2.72 -9.84 -3.56
C PHE A 224 3.59 -11.02 -3.18
N ILE A 225 4.52 -10.81 -2.26
CA ILE A 225 5.16 -11.94 -1.58
C ILE A 225 4.15 -12.52 -0.59
N SER A 226 3.88 -13.82 -0.70
CA SER A 226 3.00 -14.53 0.23
C SER A 226 3.63 -14.60 1.63
N VAL A 227 2.93 -14.05 2.61
CA VAL A 227 3.40 -14.06 4.01
C VAL A 227 3.37 -15.46 4.59
N SER A 228 2.39 -16.29 4.23
CA SER A 228 2.32 -17.67 4.73
C SER A 228 3.47 -18.53 4.18
N ASP A 229 3.86 -18.33 2.93
CA ASP A 229 4.96 -19.10 2.31
C ASP A 229 6.32 -18.66 2.87
N GLU A 230 6.47 -17.38 3.23
CA GLU A 230 7.69 -16.84 3.83
C GLU A 230 7.65 -16.77 5.36
N ARG A 231 6.61 -17.33 6.00
CA ARG A 231 6.39 -17.22 7.45
C ARG A 231 7.54 -17.74 8.27
N SER A 232 8.11 -18.88 7.89
CA SER A 232 9.24 -19.47 8.60
C SER A 232 10.48 -18.59 8.52
N TRP A 233 10.77 -18.04 7.35
CA TRP A 233 11.86 -17.08 7.17
C TRP A 233 11.62 -15.80 7.98
N LEU A 234 10.42 -15.22 7.92
CA LEU A 234 10.06 -14.01 8.67
C LEU A 234 10.31 -14.20 10.17
N LEU A 235 9.81 -15.29 10.76
CA LEU A 235 9.97 -15.54 12.20
C LEU A 235 11.44 -15.73 12.59
N ASN A 236 12.24 -16.40 11.76
CA ASN A 236 13.68 -16.56 11.98
C ASN A 236 14.43 -15.23 11.84
N ALA A 237 14.10 -14.43 10.82
CA ALA A 237 14.70 -13.13 10.62
C ALA A 237 14.38 -12.17 11.77
N ILE A 238 13.12 -12.15 12.24
CA ILE A 238 12.68 -11.35 13.39
C ILE A 238 13.41 -11.77 14.66
N ALA A 239 13.56 -13.06 14.93
CA ALA A 239 14.27 -13.55 16.10
C ALA A 239 15.73 -13.12 16.09
N SER A 240 16.40 -13.22 14.93
CA SER A 240 17.84 -12.91 14.79
C SER A 240 18.14 -11.40 14.75
N ILE A 241 17.23 -10.57 14.25
CA ILE A 241 17.47 -9.12 14.15
C ILE A 241 17.32 -8.41 15.50
N LYS A 242 16.71 -9.07 16.50
CA LYS A 242 16.54 -8.54 17.86
C LYS A 242 17.80 -8.61 18.72
N LEU A 243 18.77 -9.42 18.30
CA LEU A 243 20.07 -9.56 18.96
C LEU A 243 21.06 -8.51 18.44
#